data_739d9e3ece5d196af628fc6a014a66a1
#
_entry.id   739d9e3ece5d196af628fc6a014a66a1
#
_cell.length_a   1.000
_cell.length_b   1.000
_cell.length_c   1.000
_cell.angle_alpha   90.00
_cell.angle_beta   90.00
_cell.angle_gamma   90.00
#
_symmetry.space_group_name_H-M   'P 1'
#
loop_
_entity.id
_entity.type
_entity.pdbx_description
1 polymer ?
#
loop_
_entity_poly.entity_id
_entity_poly.type
_entity_poly.pdbx_seq_one_letter_code
_entity_poly.pdbx_strand_id
1 'polypeptide(L)'
;MVICFFTPYELFRLNYTQMANSKKVLFITQEITPYVPESEMSIVGRTLPQAIQELGNEIRTFMPCWGIINARRNQLHEVIRLSGMNIVIDDTDHPLVIKVASIQAARMQVYFIDNDDFFYKRQMLCNANGEECPDNIERAIFYARGVLETVKKLRWTPDVIHCQGWMGAIAPMFIKKAFADDAPFVNTKVVFDAYSENLSLPAPSNIKQCLSLRSVDEDFLDSLGLDFNHPNILNRIAAFFSDEIIVSNEEKHADLIAFAKEKGIPVILRKESDDLGEIYNAAYNRLTVE
;
A
#
# COMPACT_ATOMS: atom_id res chain seq x y z
N MET A 1 -26.56 19.97 -29.71
CA MET A 1 -26.43 19.69 -28.27
C MET A 1 -27.65 18.85 -27.91
N VAL A 2 -27.50 17.52 -27.89
CA VAL A 2 -28.60 16.59 -27.55
C VAL A 2 -28.55 16.41 -26.03
N ILE A 3 -29.51 16.98 -25.33
CA ILE A 3 -29.68 16.79 -23.89
C ILE A 3 -30.44 15.46 -23.73
N CYS A 4 -29.77 14.39 -23.42
CA CYS A 4 -30.40 13.12 -23.04
C CYS A 4 -30.98 13.28 -21.61
N PHE A 5 -32.31 13.36 -21.54
CA PHE A 5 -33.04 13.23 -20.28
C PHE A 5 -33.18 11.73 -19.95
N PHE A 6 -32.45 11.29 -18.93
CA PHE A 6 -32.67 9.97 -18.36
C PHE A 6 -33.95 9.95 -17.55
N THR A 7 -34.75 8.91 -17.74
CA THR A 7 -35.94 8.70 -16.90
C THR A 7 -35.52 8.34 -15.47
N PRO A 8 -36.35 8.59 -14.44
CA PRO A 8 -36.06 8.16 -13.07
C PRO A 8 -35.73 6.66 -12.95
N TYR A 9 -36.30 5.83 -13.83
CA TYR A 9 -36.03 4.40 -13.90
C TYR A 9 -34.63 4.08 -14.47
N GLU A 10 -34.19 4.80 -15.49
CA GLU A 10 -32.86 4.67 -16.08
C GLU A 10 -31.76 5.16 -15.10
N LEU A 11 -32.04 6.28 -14.42
CA LEU A 11 -31.17 6.75 -13.32
C LEU A 11 -31.09 5.75 -12.16
N PHE A 12 -32.22 5.16 -11.78
CA PHE A 12 -32.25 4.11 -10.74
C PHE A 12 -31.49 2.87 -11.18
N ARG A 13 -31.66 2.44 -12.43
CA ARG A 13 -30.97 1.27 -13.02
C ARG A 13 -29.47 1.53 -13.16
N LEU A 14 -29.05 2.72 -13.59
CA LEU A 14 -27.65 3.13 -13.65
C LEU A 14 -27.02 3.14 -12.26
N ASN A 15 -27.69 3.76 -11.27
CA ASN A 15 -27.22 3.76 -9.88
C ASN A 15 -27.16 2.35 -9.29
N TYR A 16 -28.15 1.50 -9.57
CA TYR A 16 -28.17 0.12 -9.09
C TYR A 16 -27.05 -0.71 -9.72
N THR A 17 -26.80 -0.55 -11.04
CA THR A 17 -25.71 -1.22 -11.75
C THR A 17 -24.35 -0.72 -11.25
N GLN A 18 -24.22 0.58 -10.95
CA GLN A 18 -23.00 1.16 -10.39
C GLN A 18 -22.74 0.69 -8.96
N MET A 19 -23.78 0.56 -8.12
CA MET A 19 -23.66 -0.01 -6.77
C MET A 19 -23.37 -1.52 -6.80
N ALA A 20 -23.90 -2.25 -7.78
CA ALA A 20 -23.65 -3.70 -7.93
C ALA A 20 -22.18 -4.01 -8.34
N ASN A 21 -21.46 -3.04 -8.91
CA ASN A 21 -20.06 -3.16 -9.33
C ASN A 21 -19.07 -2.38 -8.45
N SER A 22 -19.54 -1.82 -7.32
CA SER A 22 -18.67 -1.09 -6.37
C SER A 22 -17.66 -2.04 -5.73
N LYS A 23 -16.39 -1.72 -5.86
CA LYS A 23 -15.29 -2.49 -5.24
C LYS A 23 -14.82 -1.84 -3.95
N LYS A 24 -14.23 -2.65 -3.10
CA LYS A 24 -13.51 -2.21 -1.90
C LYS A 24 -12.02 -2.19 -2.19
N VAL A 25 -11.45 -1.00 -2.24
CA VAL A 25 -10.03 -0.82 -2.55
C VAL A 25 -9.29 -0.32 -1.32
N LEU A 26 -8.30 -1.11 -0.88
CA LEU A 26 -7.38 -0.74 0.19
C LEU A 26 -6.13 -0.11 -0.41
N PHE A 27 -5.79 1.10 0.02
CA PHE A 27 -4.54 1.76 -0.34
C PHE A 27 -3.55 1.67 0.83
N ILE A 28 -2.43 1.02 0.59
CA ILE A 28 -1.26 0.94 1.49
C ILE A 28 -0.21 1.89 0.91
N THR A 29 -0.26 3.16 1.30
CA THR A 29 0.56 4.22 0.71
C THR A 29 1.70 4.60 1.64
N GLN A 30 2.77 5.10 1.04
CA GLN A 30 3.90 5.65 1.79
C GLN A 30 3.70 7.12 2.16
N GLU A 31 3.08 7.90 1.26
CA GLU A 31 2.98 9.35 1.34
C GLU A 31 1.63 9.85 0.87
N ILE A 32 1.08 10.85 1.56
CA ILE A 32 -0.18 11.50 1.19
C ILE A 32 -0.10 13.01 1.50
N THR A 33 -0.34 13.88 0.51
CA THR A 33 -0.56 15.29 0.79
C THR A 33 -1.92 15.50 1.47
N PRO A 34 -2.06 16.44 2.41
CA PRO A 34 -1.11 17.45 2.89
C PRO A 34 -0.30 17.04 4.12
N TYR A 35 -0.26 15.77 4.48
CA TYR A 35 0.40 15.29 5.70
C TYR A 35 1.93 15.33 5.60
N VAL A 36 2.44 15.11 4.40
CA VAL A 36 3.87 15.18 4.07
C VAL A 36 4.10 16.17 2.93
N PRO A 37 5.35 16.63 2.67
CA PRO A 37 5.68 17.47 1.53
C PRO A 37 5.21 16.90 0.19
N GLU A 38 5.00 17.78 -0.78
CA GLU A 38 4.61 17.36 -2.12
C GLU A 38 5.74 16.60 -2.83
N SER A 39 5.41 15.41 -3.29
CA SER A 39 6.18 14.55 -4.17
C SER A 39 5.23 13.93 -5.20
N GLU A 40 5.73 13.29 -6.25
CA GLU A 40 4.88 12.51 -7.17
C GLU A 40 4.03 11.51 -6.38
N MET A 41 4.68 10.75 -5.49
CA MET A 41 4.02 9.73 -4.67
C MET A 41 2.96 10.31 -3.73
N SER A 42 3.25 11.42 -3.05
CA SER A 42 2.31 12.02 -2.09
C SER A 42 1.09 12.64 -2.77
N ILE A 43 1.27 13.19 -3.99
CA ILE A 43 0.17 13.70 -4.81
C ILE A 43 -0.71 12.54 -5.29
N VAL A 44 -0.11 11.48 -5.84
CA VAL A 44 -0.85 10.28 -6.27
C VAL A 44 -1.51 9.58 -5.08
N GLY A 45 -0.82 9.47 -3.93
CA GLY A 45 -1.36 8.90 -2.69
C GLY A 45 -2.64 9.59 -2.19
N ARG A 46 -2.87 10.85 -2.60
CA ARG A 46 -4.11 11.56 -2.35
C ARG A 46 -5.09 11.48 -3.50
N THR A 47 -4.65 11.77 -4.73
CA THR A 47 -5.54 11.98 -5.89
C THR A 47 -6.11 10.66 -6.42
N LEU A 48 -5.31 9.59 -6.40
CA LEU A 48 -5.76 8.28 -6.85
C LEU A 48 -6.90 7.71 -5.99
N PRO A 49 -6.77 7.61 -4.64
CA PRO A 49 -7.87 7.11 -3.81
C PRO A 49 -9.15 7.95 -3.97
N GLN A 50 -9.00 9.28 -4.09
CA GLN A 50 -10.13 10.18 -4.33
C GLN A 50 -10.80 9.86 -5.67
N ALA A 51 -10.06 9.73 -6.76
CA ALA A 51 -10.60 9.41 -8.09
C ALA A 51 -11.32 8.04 -8.09
N ILE A 52 -10.74 7.02 -7.45
CA ILE A 52 -11.37 5.70 -7.33
C ILE A 52 -12.66 5.77 -6.51
N GLN A 53 -12.71 6.59 -5.45
CA GLN A 53 -13.92 6.81 -4.68
C GLN A 53 -15.00 7.54 -5.50
N GLU A 54 -14.62 8.55 -6.28
CA GLU A 54 -15.53 9.31 -7.15
C GLU A 54 -16.13 8.42 -8.25
N LEU A 55 -15.45 7.36 -8.66
CA LEU A 55 -15.97 6.32 -9.55
C LEU A 55 -16.94 5.33 -8.85
N GLY A 56 -17.27 5.56 -7.58
CA GLY A 56 -18.28 4.79 -6.84
C GLY A 56 -17.73 3.61 -6.03
N ASN A 57 -16.41 3.49 -5.88
CA ASN A 57 -15.79 2.45 -5.08
C ASN A 57 -15.70 2.84 -3.58
N GLU A 58 -15.72 1.86 -2.68
CA GLU A 58 -15.41 2.06 -1.27
C GLU A 58 -13.90 2.01 -1.08
N ILE A 59 -13.34 3.01 -0.43
CA ILE A 59 -11.89 3.06 -0.19
C ILE A 59 -11.54 3.06 1.29
N ARG A 60 -10.36 2.52 1.60
CA ARG A 60 -9.64 2.76 2.85
C ARG A 60 -8.18 3.04 2.54
N THR A 61 -7.62 4.03 3.23
CA THR A 61 -6.27 4.48 2.95
C THR A 61 -5.44 4.48 4.21
N PHE A 62 -4.25 3.90 4.13
CA PHE A 62 -3.28 3.83 5.21
C PHE A 62 -1.97 4.51 4.80
N MET A 63 -1.30 5.12 5.76
CA MET A 63 0.08 5.61 5.63
C MET A 63 0.83 5.51 6.96
N PRO A 64 2.18 5.53 6.95
CA PRO A 64 2.95 5.61 8.19
C PRO A 64 2.73 6.96 8.88
N CYS A 65 2.75 6.96 10.22
CA CYS A 65 2.71 8.20 11.00
C CYS A 65 4.10 8.84 11.08
N TRP A 66 4.61 9.31 9.94
CA TRP A 66 5.94 9.91 9.87
C TRP A 66 6.15 11.00 10.92
N GLY A 67 7.31 11.03 11.56
CA GLY A 67 7.63 11.98 12.64
C GLY A 67 7.64 13.45 12.22
N ILE A 68 7.60 13.73 10.92
CA ILE A 68 7.42 15.08 10.37
C ILE A 68 5.97 15.55 10.38
N ILE A 69 5.01 14.64 10.60
CA ILE A 69 3.58 14.96 10.58
C ILE A 69 3.21 15.68 11.89
N ASN A 70 2.71 16.89 11.76
CA ASN A 70 2.18 17.62 12.91
C ASN A 70 0.79 17.10 13.26
N ALA A 71 0.72 16.21 14.25
CA ALA A 71 -0.52 15.56 14.68
C ALA A 71 -1.62 16.57 15.10
N ARG A 72 -1.24 17.65 15.80
CA ARG A 72 -2.20 18.66 16.27
C ARG A 72 -2.77 19.47 15.09
N ARG A 73 -1.91 19.94 14.17
CA ARG A 73 -2.33 20.71 12.99
C ARG A 73 -3.25 19.90 12.09
N ASN A 74 -2.95 18.61 11.91
CA ASN A 74 -3.68 17.70 11.04
C ASN A 74 -4.81 16.95 11.77
N GLN A 75 -5.08 17.29 13.05
CA GLN A 75 -6.15 16.70 13.84
C GLN A 75 -6.12 15.17 13.87
N LEU A 76 -4.93 14.58 14.05
CA LEU A 76 -4.78 13.13 14.22
C LEU A 76 -5.35 12.73 15.58
N HIS A 77 -6.21 11.72 15.57
CA HIS A 77 -6.81 11.14 16.77
C HIS A 77 -6.48 9.66 16.86
N GLU A 78 -6.06 9.19 18.03
CA GLU A 78 -5.85 7.77 18.26
C GLU A 78 -7.18 7.01 18.28
N VAL A 79 -7.20 5.86 17.64
CA VAL A 79 -8.32 4.91 17.67
C VAL A 79 -8.01 3.78 18.65
N ILE A 80 -8.31 3.99 19.92
CA ILE A 80 -7.95 3.10 21.04
C ILE A 80 -8.36 1.64 20.75
N ARG A 81 -9.56 1.40 20.21
CA ARG A 81 -10.05 0.03 19.89
C ARG A 81 -9.20 -0.72 18.86
N LEU A 82 -8.44 -0.01 18.04
CA LEU A 82 -7.55 -0.57 17.00
C LEU A 82 -6.11 -0.65 17.48
N SER A 83 -5.72 0.20 18.42
CA SER A 83 -4.38 0.26 19.03
C SER A 83 -4.11 -0.88 20.03
N GLY A 84 -2.89 -0.95 20.54
CA GLY A 84 -2.50 -1.79 21.67
C GLY A 84 -2.14 -3.24 21.31
N MET A 85 -2.03 -3.59 20.03
CA MET A 85 -1.39 -4.86 19.61
C MET A 85 0.12 -4.70 19.60
N ASN A 86 0.86 -5.76 19.92
CA ASN A 86 2.29 -5.85 19.69
C ASN A 86 2.56 -6.51 18.34
N ILE A 87 3.43 -5.91 17.56
CA ILE A 87 4.00 -6.49 16.35
C ILE A 87 5.42 -6.95 16.70
N VAL A 88 5.65 -8.25 16.68
CA VAL A 88 6.98 -8.82 16.96
C VAL A 88 7.76 -8.87 15.65
N ILE A 89 8.93 -8.20 15.62
CA ILE A 89 9.87 -8.26 14.50
C ILE A 89 11.20 -8.74 15.05
N ASP A 90 11.72 -9.82 14.46
CA ASP A 90 12.78 -10.58 15.09
C ASP A 90 12.33 -10.93 16.53
N ASP A 91 13.13 -10.75 17.55
CA ASP A 91 12.76 -11.02 18.95
C ASP A 91 12.27 -9.76 19.71
N THR A 92 11.86 -8.70 19.00
CA THR A 92 11.50 -7.41 19.61
C THR A 92 10.04 -7.08 19.43
N ASP A 93 9.38 -6.69 20.54
CA ASP A 93 7.99 -6.23 20.57
C ASP A 93 7.87 -4.75 20.23
N HIS A 94 7.02 -4.43 19.26
CA HIS A 94 6.71 -3.06 18.85
C HIS A 94 5.23 -2.75 19.03
N PRO A 95 4.83 -1.90 19.98
CA PRO A 95 3.43 -1.53 20.19
C PRO A 95 2.85 -0.82 18.96
N LEU A 96 1.70 -1.31 18.48
CA LEU A 96 0.98 -0.72 17.36
C LEU A 96 -0.01 0.33 17.86
N VAL A 97 0.15 1.55 17.40
CA VAL A 97 -0.80 2.66 17.61
C VAL A 97 -1.43 3.04 16.29
N ILE A 98 -2.76 3.17 16.29
CA ILE A 98 -3.53 3.58 15.11
C ILE A 98 -4.10 4.96 15.33
N LYS A 99 -3.76 5.90 14.46
CA LYS A 99 -4.36 7.22 14.43
C LYS A 99 -5.18 7.43 13.18
N VAL A 100 -6.10 8.37 13.19
CA VAL A 100 -6.91 8.73 12.01
C VAL A 100 -6.98 10.23 11.86
N ALA A 101 -7.07 10.69 10.63
CA ALA A 101 -7.44 12.04 10.28
C ALA A 101 -8.23 12.04 8.96
N SER A 102 -8.89 13.15 8.62
CA SER A 102 -9.70 13.28 7.42
C SER A 102 -9.20 14.42 6.54
N ILE A 103 -9.11 14.15 5.24
CA ILE A 103 -8.92 15.18 4.21
C ILE A 103 -10.31 15.61 3.76
N GLN A 104 -10.83 16.69 4.36
CA GLN A 104 -12.20 17.16 4.15
C GLN A 104 -12.53 17.41 2.68
N ALA A 105 -11.61 18.05 1.94
CA ALA A 105 -11.79 18.37 0.52
C ALA A 105 -11.92 17.12 -0.37
N ALA A 106 -11.30 16.01 0.02
CA ALA A 106 -11.35 14.73 -0.69
C ALA A 106 -12.39 13.76 -0.09
N ARG A 107 -13.07 14.14 1.02
CA ARG A 107 -13.97 13.26 1.79
C ARG A 107 -13.32 11.92 2.15
N MET A 108 -12.01 11.92 2.36
CA MET A 108 -11.21 10.72 2.56
C MET A 108 -10.71 10.65 3.99
N GLN A 109 -10.86 9.49 4.63
CA GLN A 109 -10.25 9.19 5.92
C GLN A 109 -8.94 8.44 5.71
N VAL A 110 -7.89 8.86 6.43
CA VAL A 110 -6.58 8.23 6.41
C VAL A 110 -6.29 7.62 7.77
N TYR A 111 -5.90 6.35 7.78
CA TYR A 111 -5.39 5.62 8.94
C TYR A 111 -3.87 5.71 8.96
N PHE A 112 -3.32 6.08 10.12
CA PHE A 112 -1.88 6.18 10.33
C PHE A 112 -1.42 5.03 11.21
N ILE A 113 -0.44 4.29 10.71
CA ILE A 113 0.29 3.27 11.47
C ILE A 113 1.41 3.96 12.23
N ASP A 114 1.39 3.88 13.55
CA ASP A 114 2.33 4.59 14.40
C ASP A 114 2.99 3.66 15.42
N ASN A 115 4.23 4.01 15.76
CA ASN A 115 5.04 3.39 16.78
C ASN A 115 6.18 4.34 17.17
N ASP A 116 6.51 4.42 18.45
CA ASP A 116 7.51 5.37 18.93
C ASP A 116 8.91 5.05 18.42
N ASP A 117 9.28 3.78 18.29
CA ASP A 117 10.63 3.38 17.85
C ASP A 117 10.86 3.72 16.39
N PHE A 118 9.85 3.50 15.55
CA PHE A 118 9.97 3.60 14.09
C PHE A 118 9.61 4.98 13.53
N PHE A 119 8.69 5.72 14.17
CA PHE A 119 8.14 6.93 13.57
C PHE A 119 8.28 8.19 14.45
N TYR A 120 8.28 8.08 15.77
CA TYR A 120 8.30 9.25 16.64
C TYR A 120 9.57 10.09 16.42
N LYS A 121 9.37 11.38 16.06
CA LYS A 121 10.44 12.36 15.78
C LYS A 121 11.46 11.90 14.71
N ARG A 122 11.08 10.94 13.87
CA ARG A 122 11.92 10.43 12.78
C ARG A 122 11.41 10.94 11.43
N GLN A 123 12.33 11.17 10.51
CA GLN A 123 12.00 11.51 9.13
C GLN A 123 11.62 10.25 8.33
N MET A 124 11.28 10.42 7.05
CA MET A 124 10.83 9.33 6.20
C MET A 124 11.96 8.34 5.87
N LEU A 125 12.68 8.57 4.78
CA LEU A 125 13.74 7.68 4.30
C LEU A 125 15.07 7.88 5.06
N CYS A 126 15.45 9.13 5.26
CA CYS A 126 16.74 9.51 5.85
C CYS A 126 16.56 10.11 7.26
N ASN A 127 17.65 10.14 8.02
CA ASN A 127 17.73 10.85 9.29
C ASN A 127 17.94 12.36 9.07
N ALA A 128 18.07 13.13 10.15
CA ALA A 128 18.28 14.58 10.08
C ALA A 128 19.59 15.00 9.38
N ASN A 129 20.55 14.10 9.26
CA ASN A 129 21.82 14.34 8.57
C ASN A 129 21.76 14.00 7.08
N GLY A 130 20.61 13.52 6.56
CA GLY A 130 20.45 13.08 5.18
C GLY A 130 20.95 11.64 4.91
N GLU A 131 21.29 10.88 5.96
CA GLU A 131 21.71 9.49 5.82
C GLU A 131 20.49 8.57 5.86
N GLU A 132 20.44 7.57 4.98
CA GLU A 132 19.36 6.58 4.98
C GLU A 132 19.32 5.84 6.32
N CYS A 133 18.11 5.67 6.86
CA CYS A 133 17.92 4.95 8.12
C CYS A 133 18.17 3.45 7.92
N PRO A 134 19.05 2.82 8.73
CA PRO A 134 19.43 1.41 8.54
C PRO A 134 18.29 0.42 8.82
N ASP A 135 17.26 0.83 9.57
CA ASP A 135 16.09 0.04 9.95
C ASP A 135 14.87 0.25 9.04
N ASN A 136 15.05 0.84 7.85
CA ASN A 136 13.93 1.11 6.95
C ASN A 136 13.16 -0.16 6.52
N ILE A 137 13.84 -1.29 6.39
CA ILE A 137 13.19 -2.57 6.09
C ILE A 137 12.30 -3.03 7.25
N GLU A 138 12.76 -2.92 8.49
CA GLU A 138 11.98 -3.25 9.68
C GLU A 138 10.76 -2.32 9.80
N ARG A 139 10.94 -1.03 9.48
CA ARG A 139 9.85 -0.05 9.40
C ARG A 139 8.78 -0.45 8.38
N ALA A 140 9.19 -0.93 7.20
CA ALA A 140 8.29 -1.42 6.17
C ALA A 140 7.56 -2.70 6.60
N ILE A 141 8.25 -3.63 7.27
CA ILE A 141 7.65 -4.83 7.84
C ILE A 141 6.62 -4.48 8.91
N PHE A 142 6.96 -3.58 9.84
CA PHE A 142 6.04 -3.11 10.87
C PHE A 142 4.79 -2.46 10.25
N TYR A 143 5.00 -1.58 9.28
CA TYR A 143 3.92 -0.90 8.59
C TYR A 143 2.97 -1.88 7.89
N ALA A 144 3.51 -2.80 7.08
CA ALA A 144 2.71 -3.80 6.38
C ALA A 144 1.88 -4.65 7.36
N ARG A 145 2.51 -5.18 8.41
CA ARG A 145 1.83 -5.99 9.43
C ARG A 145 0.78 -5.19 10.19
N GLY A 146 1.10 -3.95 10.57
CA GLY A 146 0.19 -3.04 11.25
C GLY A 146 -1.08 -2.76 10.43
N VAL A 147 -0.93 -2.54 9.12
CA VAL A 147 -2.08 -2.37 8.21
C VAL A 147 -2.94 -3.63 8.17
N LEU A 148 -2.34 -4.80 7.91
CA LEU A 148 -3.07 -6.05 7.73
C LEU A 148 -3.82 -6.46 9.00
N GLU A 149 -3.19 -6.37 10.17
CA GLU A 149 -3.85 -6.63 11.45
C GLU A 149 -4.98 -5.61 11.75
N THR A 150 -4.81 -4.35 11.34
CA THR A 150 -5.86 -3.35 11.49
C THR A 150 -7.05 -3.65 10.58
N VAL A 151 -6.84 -4.05 9.33
CA VAL A 151 -7.90 -4.45 8.39
C VAL A 151 -8.70 -5.63 8.93
N LYS A 152 -8.05 -6.62 9.54
CA LYS A 152 -8.71 -7.74 10.24
C LYS A 152 -9.59 -7.25 11.38
N LYS A 153 -9.08 -6.37 12.25
CA LYS A 153 -9.88 -5.77 13.34
C LYS A 153 -11.07 -4.97 12.84
N LEU A 154 -10.94 -4.32 11.70
CA LEU A 154 -12.03 -3.59 11.03
C LEU A 154 -13.08 -4.51 10.42
N ARG A 155 -12.79 -5.81 10.28
CA ARG A 155 -13.67 -6.80 9.60
C ARG A 155 -14.10 -6.32 8.23
N TRP A 156 -13.17 -5.76 7.49
CA TRP A 156 -13.40 -5.21 6.17
C TRP A 156 -12.61 -6.00 5.14
N THR A 157 -13.29 -6.50 4.12
CA THR A 157 -12.70 -7.37 3.09
C THR A 157 -12.47 -6.56 1.82
N PRO A 158 -11.22 -6.21 1.47
CA PRO A 158 -10.92 -5.55 0.22
C PRO A 158 -10.98 -6.51 -0.97
N ASP A 159 -11.53 -6.06 -2.09
CA ASP A 159 -11.44 -6.76 -3.36
C ASP A 159 -10.07 -6.59 -3.99
N VAL A 160 -9.50 -5.37 -3.83
CA VAL A 160 -8.16 -5.01 -4.30
C VAL A 160 -7.37 -4.34 -3.19
N ILE A 161 -6.11 -4.71 -3.04
CA ILE A 161 -5.11 -4.00 -2.24
C ILE A 161 -4.08 -3.39 -3.17
N HIS A 162 -3.97 -2.08 -3.13
CA HIS A 162 -3.00 -1.30 -3.87
C HIS A 162 -1.85 -0.89 -2.93
N CYS A 163 -0.67 -1.41 -3.18
CA CYS A 163 0.54 -1.16 -2.40
C CYS A 163 1.45 -0.18 -3.15
N GLN A 164 1.98 0.84 -2.46
CA GLN A 164 2.68 1.96 -3.06
C GLN A 164 4.03 2.21 -2.39
N GLY A 165 5.08 2.29 -3.20
CA GLY A 165 6.42 2.59 -2.75
C GLY A 165 7.07 1.50 -1.89
N TRP A 166 8.31 1.77 -1.41
CA TRP A 166 9.08 0.78 -0.64
C TRP A 166 8.44 0.40 0.71
N MET A 167 7.71 1.34 1.34
CA MET A 167 6.96 1.04 2.58
C MET A 167 5.83 0.04 2.36
N GLY A 168 5.19 0.08 1.18
CA GLY A 168 4.13 -0.87 0.81
C GLY A 168 4.64 -2.21 0.27
N ALA A 169 5.94 -2.33 -0.02
CA ALA A 169 6.50 -3.43 -0.81
C ALA A 169 6.47 -4.82 -0.12
N ILE A 170 6.40 -4.87 1.20
CA ILE A 170 6.34 -6.14 1.96
C ILE A 170 4.91 -6.68 2.04
N ALA A 171 3.90 -5.81 1.99
CA ALA A 171 2.51 -6.22 2.16
C ALA A 171 2.05 -7.30 1.17
N PRO A 172 2.38 -7.27 -0.14
CA PRO A 172 2.00 -8.32 -1.09
C PRO A 172 2.38 -9.73 -0.64
N MET A 173 3.61 -9.93 -0.18
CA MET A 173 4.07 -11.23 0.32
C MET A 173 3.26 -11.69 1.53
N PHE A 174 3.05 -10.82 2.50
CA PHE A 174 2.27 -11.17 3.68
C PHE A 174 0.82 -11.50 3.32
N ILE A 175 0.18 -10.73 2.44
CA ILE A 175 -1.19 -11.00 1.98
C ILE A 175 -1.29 -12.37 1.32
N LYS A 176 -0.40 -12.66 0.37
CA LYS A 176 -0.45 -13.89 -0.44
C LYS A 176 0.07 -15.13 0.28
N LYS A 177 0.78 -14.97 1.41
CA LYS A 177 1.38 -16.12 2.13
C LYS A 177 1.01 -16.15 3.61
N ALA A 178 1.41 -15.17 4.41
CA ALA A 178 1.18 -15.21 5.86
C ALA A 178 -0.29 -15.05 6.26
N PHE A 179 -1.07 -14.31 5.50
CA PHE A 179 -2.49 -14.01 5.73
C PHE A 179 -3.42 -14.63 4.67
N ALA A 180 -2.92 -15.55 3.84
CA ALA A 180 -3.65 -16.12 2.72
C ALA A 180 -4.97 -16.79 3.13
N ASP A 181 -5.01 -17.39 4.33
CA ASP A 181 -6.19 -18.08 4.87
C ASP A 181 -7.08 -17.16 5.73
N ASP A 182 -6.65 -15.92 5.98
CA ASP A 182 -7.44 -14.98 6.78
C ASP A 182 -8.59 -14.41 5.93
N ALA A 183 -9.81 -14.52 6.43
CA ALA A 183 -11.05 -14.18 5.70
C ALA A 183 -11.04 -12.85 4.93
N PRO A 184 -10.43 -11.74 5.41
CA PRO A 184 -10.37 -10.51 4.62
C PRO A 184 -9.52 -10.60 3.35
N PHE A 185 -8.60 -11.57 3.23
CA PHE A 185 -7.57 -11.58 2.18
C PHE A 185 -7.65 -12.75 1.20
N VAL A 186 -8.48 -13.76 1.46
CA VAL A 186 -8.58 -15.03 0.67
C VAL A 186 -8.74 -14.77 -0.83
N ASN A 187 -9.57 -13.81 -1.24
CA ASN A 187 -9.86 -13.52 -2.65
C ASN A 187 -9.29 -12.18 -3.12
N THR A 188 -8.49 -11.52 -2.29
CA THR A 188 -7.99 -10.18 -2.57
C THR A 188 -6.96 -10.20 -3.70
N LYS A 189 -7.11 -9.30 -4.65
CA LYS A 189 -6.12 -9.01 -5.68
C LYS A 189 -5.13 -7.94 -5.17
N VAL A 190 -3.88 -8.06 -5.59
CA VAL A 190 -2.81 -7.16 -5.13
C VAL A 190 -2.17 -6.49 -6.33
N VAL A 191 -2.10 -5.16 -6.27
CA VAL A 191 -1.41 -4.31 -7.24
C VAL A 191 -0.26 -3.61 -6.52
N PHE A 192 0.92 -3.64 -7.11
CA PHE A 192 2.07 -2.91 -6.60
C PHE A 192 2.45 -1.76 -7.55
N ASP A 193 2.50 -0.55 -7.03
CA ASP A 193 2.91 0.65 -7.76
C ASP A 193 4.34 1.05 -7.34
N ALA A 194 5.28 0.84 -8.26
CA ALA A 194 6.69 1.10 -8.02
C ALA A 194 7.05 2.55 -8.32
N TYR A 195 7.70 3.20 -7.37
CA TYR A 195 8.21 4.57 -7.47
C TYR A 195 9.73 4.61 -7.53
N SER A 196 10.26 5.74 -8.01
CA SER A 196 11.71 5.91 -8.20
C SER A 196 12.49 6.02 -6.90
N GLU A 197 11.83 6.32 -5.77
CA GLU A 197 12.47 6.33 -4.47
C GLU A 197 12.60 4.89 -3.96
N ASN A 198 13.82 4.43 -3.80
CA ASN A 198 14.15 3.11 -3.30
C ASN A 198 15.18 3.18 -2.18
N LEU A 199 15.28 2.12 -1.41
CA LEU A 199 16.35 1.95 -0.44
C LEU A 199 17.68 1.78 -1.17
N SER A 200 18.73 2.42 -0.68
CA SER A 200 20.10 2.32 -1.21
C SER A 200 20.99 1.44 -0.32
N LEU A 201 20.65 1.31 0.96
CA LEU A 201 21.37 0.42 1.86
C LEU A 201 21.04 -1.04 1.53
N PRO A 202 22.04 -1.94 1.65
CA PRO A 202 21.79 -3.37 1.52
C PRO A 202 20.84 -3.85 2.63
N ALA A 203 20.10 -4.90 2.32
CA ALA A 203 19.26 -5.55 3.32
C ALA A 203 20.13 -6.06 4.50
N PRO A 204 19.63 -5.97 5.74
CA PRO A 204 20.35 -6.48 6.90
C PRO A 204 20.54 -8.00 6.80
N SER A 205 21.61 -8.53 7.39
CA SER A 205 21.92 -9.96 7.33
C SER A 205 20.83 -10.87 7.92
N ASN A 206 20.03 -10.34 8.86
CA ASN A 206 18.90 -11.01 9.50
C ASN A 206 17.55 -10.73 8.81
N ILE A 207 17.55 -10.23 7.56
CA ILE A 207 16.30 -9.87 6.85
C ILE A 207 15.28 -11.01 6.84
N LYS A 208 15.68 -12.26 6.65
CA LYS A 208 14.78 -13.41 6.63
C LYS A 208 14.10 -13.63 7.98
N GLN A 209 14.82 -13.44 9.08
CA GLN A 209 14.29 -13.51 10.44
C GLN A 209 13.28 -12.38 10.66
N CYS A 210 13.61 -11.15 10.27
CA CYS A 210 12.69 -10.01 10.36
C CYS A 210 11.39 -10.23 9.53
N LEU A 211 11.50 -10.88 8.36
CA LEU A 211 10.35 -11.22 7.50
C LEU A 211 9.54 -12.41 8.02
N SER A 212 10.08 -13.20 8.94
CA SER A 212 9.43 -14.42 9.43
C SER A 212 8.10 -14.11 10.10
N LEU A 213 7.04 -14.72 9.59
CA LEU A 213 5.68 -14.59 10.10
C LEU A 213 4.83 -15.78 9.64
N ARG A 214 4.31 -16.59 10.56
CA ARG A 214 3.45 -17.73 10.24
C ARG A 214 4.10 -18.67 9.21
N SER A 215 3.49 -18.79 8.02
CA SER A 215 3.99 -19.60 6.90
C SER A 215 5.10 -18.94 6.07
N VAL A 216 5.52 -17.75 6.44
CA VAL A 216 6.73 -17.11 5.89
C VAL A 216 7.87 -17.41 6.84
N ASP A 217 8.65 -18.40 6.56
CA ASP A 217 9.84 -18.83 7.28
C ASP A 217 11.07 -18.82 6.36
N GLU A 218 12.25 -19.14 6.89
CA GLU A 218 13.48 -19.12 6.10
C GLU A 218 13.43 -20.11 4.93
N ASP A 219 12.91 -21.32 5.15
CA ASP A 219 12.83 -22.35 4.10
C ASP A 219 11.92 -21.87 2.95
N PHE A 220 10.80 -21.23 3.29
CA PHE A 220 9.94 -20.62 2.28
C PHE A 220 10.66 -19.48 1.53
N LEU A 221 11.33 -18.57 2.24
CA LEU A 221 12.06 -17.46 1.62
C LEU A 221 13.20 -17.96 0.72
N ASP A 222 13.90 -19.02 1.11
CA ASP A 222 14.93 -19.67 0.28
C ASP A 222 14.34 -20.31 -0.98
N SER A 223 13.15 -20.89 -0.87
CA SER A 223 12.46 -21.52 -1.99
C SER A 223 12.02 -20.54 -3.09
N LEU A 224 11.97 -19.23 -2.81
CA LEU A 224 11.59 -18.20 -3.79
C LEU A 224 12.66 -18.00 -4.88
N GLY A 225 13.91 -18.39 -4.63
CA GLY A 225 15.03 -18.16 -5.53
C GLY A 225 15.34 -16.67 -5.75
N LEU A 226 15.00 -15.82 -4.77
CA LEU A 226 15.32 -14.40 -4.78
C LEU A 226 16.67 -14.14 -4.13
N ASP A 227 17.47 -13.26 -4.74
CA ASP A 227 18.70 -12.77 -4.13
C ASP A 227 18.38 -11.67 -3.11
N PHE A 228 18.42 -12.00 -1.81
CA PHE A 228 18.15 -11.05 -0.73
C PHE A 228 19.23 -9.96 -0.55
N ASN A 229 20.37 -10.09 -1.23
CA ASN A 229 21.40 -9.04 -1.27
C ASN A 229 21.18 -8.06 -2.45
N HIS A 230 20.17 -8.29 -3.30
CA HIS A 230 19.91 -7.43 -4.43
C HIS A 230 19.40 -6.05 -3.97
N PRO A 231 19.92 -4.94 -4.51
CA PRO A 231 19.54 -3.58 -4.08
C PRO A 231 18.03 -3.32 -4.14
N ASN A 232 17.34 -3.91 -5.13
CA ASN A 232 15.89 -3.76 -5.32
C ASN A 232 15.09 -4.93 -4.72
N ILE A 233 15.59 -5.59 -3.69
CA ILE A 233 14.93 -6.81 -3.16
C ILE A 233 13.49 -6.55 -2.72
N LEU A 234 13.17 -5.41 -2.10
CA LEU A 234 11.80 -5.09 -1.69
C LEU A 234 10.85 -5.00 -2.89
N ASN A 235 11.24 -4.30 -3.95
CA ASN A 235 10.42 -4.20 -5.15
C ASN A 235 10.28 -5.55 -5.86
N ARG A 236 11.30 -6.41 -5.83
CA ARG A 236 11.21 -7.78 -6.37
C ARG A 236 10.28 -8.66 -5.55
N ILE A 237 10.32 -8.59 -4.22
CA ILE A 237 9.35 -9.26 -3.35
C ILE A 237 7.94 -8.76 -3.66
N ALA A 238 7.75 -7.44 -3.71
CA ALA A 238 6.45 -6.85 -4.03
C ALA A 238 5.91 -7.34 -5.37
N ALA A 239 6.73 -7.28 -6.42
CA ALA A 239 6.34 -7.75 -7.75
C ALA A 239 5.99 -9.23 -7.76
N PHE A 240 6.83 -10.08 -7.15
CA PHE A 240 6.65 -11.53 -7.13
C PHE A 240 5.30 -11.97 -6.54
N PHE A 241 4.80 -11.23 -5.57
CA PHE A 241 3.53 -11.54 -4.88
C PHE A 241 2.35 -10.65 -5.32
N SER A 242 2.53 -9.83 -6.35
CA SER A 242 1.45 -9.01 -6.90
C SER A 242 0.80 -9.68 -8.10
N ASP A 243 -0.51 -9.46 -8.27
CA ASP A 243 -1.24 -9.90 -9.46
C ASP A 243 -0.90 -9.02 -10.69
N GLU A 244 -0.45 -7.78 -10.44
CA GLU A 244 -0.01 -6.82 -11.47
C GLU A 244 0.89 -5.75 -10.82
N ILE A 245 1.86 -5.22 -11.59
CA ILE A 245 2.66 -4.07 -11.18
C ILE A 245 2.43 -2.87 -12.09
N ILE A 246 2.49 -1.68 -11.51
CA ILE A 246 2.39 -0.41 -12.23
C ILE A 246 3.70 0.35 -12.05
N VAL A 247 4.18 0.97 -13.12
CA VAL A 247 5.47 1.67 -13.16
C VAL A 247 5.30 3.00 -13.87
N SER A 248 5.74 4.10 -13.27
CA SER A 248 5.65 5.44 -13.86
C SER A 248 6.87 5.81 -14.72
N ASN A 249 7.99 5.13 -14.54
CA ASN A 249 9.23 5.42 -15.27
C ASN A 249 9.92 4.14 -15.73
N GLU A 250 9.86 3.87 -17.03
CA GLU A 250 10.39 2.64 -17.63
C GLU A 250 11.92 2.52 -17.45
N GLU A 251 12.66 3.60 -17.63
CA GLU A 251 14.13 3.58 -17.54
C GLU A 251 14.61 3.30 -16.12
N LYS A 252 14.02 3.97 -15.13
CA LYS A 252 14.40 3.78 -13.73
C LYS A 252 14.02 2.41 -13.18
N HIS A 253 13.01 1.75 -13.77
CA HIS A 253 12.53 0.45 -13.34
C HIS A 253 12.83 -0.68 -14.34
N ALA A 254 13.77 -0.47 -15.26
CA ALA A 254 14.10 -1.47 -16.31
C ALA A 254 14.43 -2.85 -15.71
N ASP A 255 15.16 -2.91 -14.59
CA ASP A 255 15.49 -4.14 -13.87
C ASP A 255 14.22 -4.82 -13.31
N LEU A 256 13.34 -4.06 -12.67
CA LEU A 256 12.07 -4.59 -12.14
C LEU A 256 11.14 -5.10 -13.25
N ILE A 257 11.07 -4.35 -14.36
CA ILE A 257 10.27 -4.75 -15.53
C ILE A 257 10.82 -6.03 -16.16
N ALA A 258 12.14 -6.16 -16.26
CA ALA A 258 12.77 -7.39 -16.79
C ALA A 258 12.47 -8.58 -15.86
N PHE A 259 12.60 -8.40 -14.55
CA PHE A 259 12.25 -9.40 -13.55
C PHE A 259 10.77 -9.80 -13.63
N ALA A 260 9.85 -8.84 -13.70
CA ALA A 260 8.43 -9.12 -13.81
C ALA A 260 8.09 -9.91 -15.09
N LYS A 261 8.68 -9.54 -16.23
CA LYS A 261 8.54 -10.27 -17.50
C LYS A 261 9.05 -11.71 -17.41
N GLU A 262 10.21 -11.92 -16.77
CA GLU A 262 10.76 -13.27 -16.54
C GLU A 262 9.80 -14.15 -15.72
N LYS A 263 9.18 -13.55 -14.69
CA LYS A 263 8.23 -14.25 -13.80
C LYS A 263 6.80 -14.30 -14.33
N GLY A 264 6.53 -13.73 -15.50
CA GLY A 264 5.18 -13.70 -16.09
C GLY A 264 4.20 -12.78 -15.39
N ILE A 265 4.70 -11.77 -14.67
CA ILE A 265 3.88 -10.80 -13.93
C ILE A 265 3.48 -9.66 -14.86
N PRO A 266 2.18 -9.34 -14.97
CA PRO A 266 1.72 -8.23 -15.80
C PRO A 266 2.28 -6.88 -15.35
N VAL A 267 2.69 -6.05 -16.32
CA VAL A 267 3.26 -4.72 -16.09
C VAL A 267 2.46 -3.68 -16.85
N ILE A 268 1.99 -2.66 -16.14
CA ILE A 268 1.39 -1.44 -16.74
C ILE A 268 2.43 -0.32 -16.67
N LEU A 269 2.68 0.31 -17.81
CA LEU A 269 3.47 1.53 -17.88
C LEU A 269 2.52 2.73 -17.81
N ARG A 270 2.53 3.46 -16.71
CA ARG A 270 1.76 4.68 -16.49
C ARG A 270 2.52 5.89 -17.03
N LYS A 271 1.85 6.75 -17.78
CA LYS A 271 2.40 8.02 -18.27
C LYS A 271 1.87 9.18 -17.41
N GLU A 272 2.61 10.27 -17.34
CA GLU A 272 2.17 11.49 -16.63
C GLU A 272 0.87 12.07 -17.19
N SER A 273 0.61 11.89 -18.50
CA SER A 273 -0.60 12.36 -19.16
C SER A 273 -1.85 11.52 -18.91
N ASP A 274 -1.70 10.37 -18.27
CA ASP A 274 -2.79 9.42 -18.09
C ASP A 274 -3.75 9.90 -16.99
N ASP A 275 -5.05 9.63 -17.21
CA ASP A 275 -6.03 9.79 -16.15
C ASP A 275 -5.87 8.66 -15.13
N LEU A 276 -5.48 9.03 -13.90
CA LEU A 276 -5.23 8.05 -12.85
C LEU A 276 -6.46 7.22 -12.52
N GLY A 277 -7.65 7.86 -12.44
CA GLY A 277 -8.89 7.17 -12.16
C GLY A 277 -9.21 6.11 -13.20
N GLU A 278 -9.07 6.44 -14.48
CA GLU A 278 -9.36 5.53 -15.59
C GLU A 278 -8.39 4.35 -15.63
N ILE A 279 -7.07 4.60 -15.60
CA ILE A 279 -6.05 3.54 -15.71
C ILE A 279 -6.14 2.57 -14.55
N TYR A 280 -6.16 3.08 -13.32
CA TYR A 280 -6.15 2.21 -12.15
C TYR A 280 -7.50 1.48 -11.97
N ASN A 281 -8.62 2.14 -12.24
CA ASN A 281 -9.93 1.48 -12.19
C ASN A 281 -10.06 0.39 -13.27
N ALA A 282 -9.49 0.60 -14.46
CA ALA A 282 -9.43 -0.43 -15.51
C ALA A 282 -8.58 -1.63 -15.06
N ALA A 283 -7.44 -1.40 -14.41
CA ALA A 283 -6.61 -2.45 -13.82
C ALA A 283 -7.37 -3.25 -12.76
N TYR A 284 -8.00 -2.56 -11.80
CA TYR A 284 -8.77 -3.22 -10.75
C TYR A 284 -9.98 -4.01 -11.30
N ASN A 285 -10.66 -3.46 -12.31
CA ASN A 285 -11.76 -4.17 -12.98
C ASN A 285 -11.28 -5.45 -13.64
N ARG A 286 -10.17 -5.40 -14.39
CA ARG A 286 -9.61 -6.57 -15.07
C ARG A 286 -9.24 -7.69 -14.09
N LEU A 287 -8.67 -7.35 -12.93
CA LEU A 287 -8.24 -8.31 -11.92
C LEU A 287 -9.41 -8.96 -11.16
N THR A 288 -10.56 -8.29 -11.08
CA THR A 288 -11.71 -8.71 -10.27
C THR A 288 -12.90 -9.21 -11.11
N VAL A 289 -12.80 -9.27 -12.43
CA VAL A 289 -13.77 -9.98 -13.27
C VAL A 289 -13.51 -11.49 -13.13
N GLU A 290 -14.52 -12.21 -12.63
CA GLU A 290 -14.54 -13.67 -12.60
C GLU A 290 -14.80 -14.26 -14.01
#